data_5c181c3e7a14606d3a6f5fe0f3088f8e
#
_entry.id   5c181c3e7a14606d3a6f5fe0f3088f8e
#
_cell.length_a   1.000
_cell.length_b   1.000
_cell.length_c   1.000
_cell.angle_alpha   90.00
_cell.angle_beta   90.00
_cell.angle_gamma   90.00
#
_symmetry.space_group_name_H-M   'P 1'
#
loop_
_entity.id
_entity.type
_entity.pdbx_description
1 polymer ?
#
loop_
_entity_poly.entity_id
_entity_poly.type
_entity_poly.pdbx_seq_one_letter_code
_entity_poly.pdbx_strand_id
1 'polypeptide(L)'
;MQSSPSVETRPFRELCADHGLTATHQRQVLYEVMQKMPGHPSPEEVYARVKKRIPAISLATVYKNIHLFVERGVLKEVSMHHGSLRVELNSHLHHHMVCSH
;
A
#
# COMPACT_ATOMS: atom_id res chain seq x y z
N MET A 1 13.97 21.67 -6.47
CA MET A 1 13.91 21.09 -6.42
C MET A 1 13.56 20.27 -6.11
N GLN A 2 13.32 19.87 -5.89
CA GLN A 2 12.99 19.02 -5.65
C GLN A 2 13.37 18.16 -5.29
N SER A 3 13.51 18.06 -5.16
CA SER A 3 14.16 17.05 -4.96
C SER A 3 13.85 16.26 -3.84
N SER A 4 13.89 16.63 -2.75
CA SER A 4 13.76 15.79 -1.63
C SER A 4 12.47 15.05 -1.60
N PRO A 5 11.41 15.61 -1.95
CA PRO A 5 10.17 14.83 -1.93
C PRO A 5 10.20 13.72 -2.91
N SER A 6 10.98 13.86 -3.92
CA SER A 6 10.98 12.82 -4.89
C SER A 6 11.60 11.57 -4.37
N VAL A 7 12.34 11.65 -3.31
CA VAL A 7 12.90 10.47 -2.74
C VAL A 7 11.84 9.50 -2.32
N GLU A 8 10.73 9.98 -1.80
CA GLU A 8 9.70 9.08 -1.38
C GLU A 8 8.81 8.66 -2.50
N THR A 9 8.63 9.52 -3.45
CA THR A 9 7.80 9.19 -4.57
C THR A 9 8.42 8.19 -5.49
N ARG A 10 9.71 8.32 -5.68
CA ARG A 10 10.39 7.45 -6.58
C ARG A 10 10.31 5.99 -6.18
N PRO A 11 10.47 5.65 -4.90
CA PRO A 11 10.32 4.25 -4.53
C PRO A 11 8.96 3.67 -4.86
N PHE A 12 7.89 4.44 -4.75
CA PHE A 12 6.60 3.90 -5.08
C PHE A 12 6.49 3.60 -6.57
N ARG A 13 7.00 4.49 -7.42
CA ARG A 13 6.97 4.22 -8.84
C ARG A 13 7.76 3.01 -9.20
N GLU A 14 8.92 2.87 -8.60
CA GLU A 14 9.77 1.72 -8.89
C GLU A 14 9.13 0.46 -8.35
N LEU A 15 8.53 0.55 -7.19
CA LEU A 15 7.84 -0.58 -6.62
C LEU A 15 6.72 -1.04 -7.54
N CYS A 16 5.94 -0.11 -8.04
CA CYS A 16 4.86 -0.46 -8.95
C CYS A 16 5.40 -1.10 -10.22
N ALA A 17 6.45 -0.54 -10.77
CA ALA A 17 7.02 -1.09 -11.99
C ALA A 17 7.53 -2.52 -11.77
N ASP A 18 8.15 -2.74 -10.63
CA ASP A 18 8.68 -4.06 -10.31
C ASP A 18 7.58 -5.09 -10.12
N HIS A 19 6.40 -4.63 -9.76
CA HIS A 19 5.29 -5.54 -9.47
C HIS A 19 4.20 -5.49 -10.54
N GLY A 20 4.49 -4.87 -11.66
CA GLY A 20 3.55 -4.86 -12.77
C GLY A 20 2.33 -3.99 -12.54
N LEU A 21 2.49 -2.93 -11.76
CA LEU A 21 1.38 -2.03 -11.48
C LEU A 21 1.63 -0.67 -12.10
N THR A 22 0.54 0.00 -12.41
CA THR A 22 0.61 1.38 -12.83
C THR A 22 0.55 2.27 -11.59
N ALA A 23 1.47 3.20 -11.48
CA ALA A 23 1.49 4.11 -10.35
C ALA A 23 0.50 5.24 -10.61
N THR A 24 -0.65 5.17 -9.96
CA THR A 24 -1.66 6.20 -10.08
C THR A 24 -1.72 6.99 -8.79
N HIS A 25 -2.34 8.15 -8.86
CA HIS A 25 -2.48 9.01 -7.68
C HIS A 25 -3.21 8.27 -6.55
N GLN A 26 -4.31 7.62 -6.88
CA GLN A 26 -5.06 6.90 -5.86
C GLN A 26 -4.23 5.82 -5.20
N ARG A 27 -3.48 5.08 -5.98
CA ARG A 27 -2.65 4.01 -5.44
C ARG A 27 -1.53 4.57 -4.59
N GLN A 28 -0.97 5.69 -4.99
CA GLN A 28 0.08 6.30 -4.20
C GLN A 28 -0.46 6.78 -2.85
N VAL A 29 -1.63 7.40 -2.83
CA VAL A 29 -2.21 7.84 -1.59
C VAL A 29 -2.53 6.66 -0.68
N LEU A 30 -3.08 5.59 -1.24
CA LEU A 30 -3.35 4.38 -0.48
C LEU A 30 -2.07 3.85 0.17
N TYR A 31 -1.02 3.79 -0.62
CA TYR A 31 0.24 3.26 -0.13
C TYR A 31 0.81 4.15 0.99
N GLU A 32 0.77 5.46 0.79
CA GLU A 32 1.29 6.40 1.78
C GLU A 32 0.51 6.32 3.08
N VAL A 33 -0.80 6.21 2.98
CA VAL A 33 -1.64 6.11 4.16
C VAL A 33 -1.32 4.85 4.93
N MET A 34 -1.20 3.74 4.21
CA MET A 34 -0.91 2.48 4.86
C MET A 34 0.46 2.45 5.51
N GLN A 35 1.42 3.18 4.94
CA GLN A 35 2.74 3.26 5.56
C GLN A 35 2.70 3.87 6.95
N LYS A 36 1.71 4.71 7.18
CA LYS A 36 1.61 5.41 8.47
C LYS A 36 0.67 4.72 9.45
N MET A 37 0.03 3.66 9.02
CA MET A 37 -0.90 2.95 9.89
C MET A 37 -0.19 1.81 10.58
N PRO A 38 -0.29 1.72 11.89
CA PRO A 38 0.37 0.64 12.60
C PRO A 38 -0.41 -0.66 12.48
N GLY A 39 0.26 -1.74 12.71
CA GLY A 39 -0.39 -3.05 12.76
C GLY A 39 -0.86 -3.53 11.42
N HIS A 40 -2.02 -4.15 11.42
CA HIS A 40 -2.56 -4.77 10.22
C HIS A 40 -3.92 -4.16 9.90
N PRO A 41 -3.94 -3.06 9.15
CA PRO A 41 -5.22 -2.39 8.89
C PRO A 41 -6.12 -3.19 7.97
N SER A 42 -7.41 -2.99 8.14
CA SER A 42 -8.41 -3.54 7.24
C SER A 42 -8.69 -2.52 6.15
N PRO A 43 -9.30 -2.95 5.03
CA PRO A 43 -9.66 -2.00 3.98
C PRO A 43 -10.56 -0.88 4.47
N GLU A 44 -11.46 -1.18 5.41
CA GLU A 44 -12.34 -0.15 5.95
C GLU A 44 -11.57 0.90 6.72
N GLU A 45 -10.56 0.47 7.46
CA GLU A 45 -9.73 1.41 8.19
C GLU A 45 -8.91 2.26 7.24
N VAL A 46 -8.41 1.65 6.20
CA VAL A 46 -7.66 2.38 5.18
C VAL A 46 -8.58 3.39 4.49
N TYR A 47 -9.79 2.95 4.14
CA TYR A 47 -10.76 3.81 3.50
C TYR A 47 -11.04 5.07 4.34
N ALA A 48 -11.22 4.88 5.63
CA ALA A 48 -11.54 6.00 6.50
C ALA A 48 -10.46 7.07 6.46
N ARG A 49 -9.21 6.65 6.31
CA ARG A 49 -8.10 7.60 6.26
C ARG A 49 -7.90 8.18 4.87
N VAL A 50 -7.99 7.35 3.85
CA VAL A 50 -7.78 7.79 2.48
C VAL A 50 -8.86 8.78 2.07
N LYS A 51 -10.07 8.58 2.57
CA LYS A 51 -11.18 9.44 2.26
C LYS A 51 -10.92 10.89 2.63
N LYS A 52 -10.09 11.11 3.62
CA LYS A 52 -9.75 12.47 4.00
C LYS A 52 -8.90 13.17 2.95
N ARG A 53 -8.16 12.42 2.18
CA ARG A 53 -7.33 12.99 1.12
C ARG A 53 -8.00 12.91 -0.24
N ILE A 54 -8.84 11.92 -0.45
CA ILE A 54 -9.56 11.74 -1.71
C ILE A 54 -11.04 11.54 -1.36
N PRO A 55 -11.78 12.64 -1.16
CA PRO A 55 -13.16 12.51 -0.68
C PRO A 55 -14.07 11.73 -1.61
N ALA A 56 -13.76 11.71 -2.89
CA ALA A 56 -14.61 11.00 -3.86
C ALA A 56 -14.32 9.52 -3.96
N ILE A 57 -13.32 9.02 -3.23
CA ILE A 57 -12.99 7.61 -3.36
C ILE A 57 -14.08 6.76 -2.72
N SER A 58 -14.34 5.60 -3.28
CA SER A 58 -15.32 4.69 -2.72
C SER A 58 -14.63 3.55 -2.01
N LEU A 59 -15.36 2.91 -1.11
CA LEU A 59 -14.84 1.75 -0.42
C LEU A 59 -14.52 0.64 -1.42
N ALA A 60 -15.35 0.49 -2.44
CA ALA A 60 -15.11 -0.52 -3.47
C ALA A 60 -13.78 -0.29 -4.17
N THR A 61 -13.45 0.96 -4.44
CA THR A 61 -12.16 1.27 -5.07
C THR A 61 -11.00 0.93 -4.14
N VAL A 62 -11.17 1.19 -2.84
CA VAL A 62 -10.13 0.84 -1.88
C VAL A 62 -9.92 -0.66 -1.85
N TYR A 63 -11.00 -1.42 -1.78
CA TYR A 63 -10.91 -2.88 -1.78
C TYR A 63 -10.22 -3.38 -3.04
N LYS A 64 -10.63 -2.86 -4.17
CA LYS A 64 -10.08 -3.30 -5.44
C LYS A 64 -8.57 -3.09 -5.50
N ASN A 65 -8.12 -1.92 -5.07
CA ASN A 65 -6.70 -1.62 -5.13
C ASN A 65 -5.90 -2.38 -4.08
N ILE A 66 -6.48 -2.61 -2.92
CA ILE A 66 -5.80 -3.40 -1.90
C ILE A 66 -5.63 -4.84 -2.37
N HIS A 67 -6.68 -5.41 -2.94
CA HIS A 67 -6.58 -6.75 -3.48
C HIS A 67 -5.51 -6.83 -4.58
N LEU A 68 -5.45 -5.82 -5.42
CA LEU A 68 -4.46 -5.78 -6.47
C LEU A 68 -3.05 -5.70 -5.88
N PHE A 69 -2.88 -4.90 -4.85
CA PHE A 69 -1.58 -4.80 -4.17
C PHE A 69 -1.17 -6.15 -3.59
N VAL A 70 -2.11 -6.87 -3.01
CA VAL A 70 -1.81 -8.19 -2.46
C VAL A 70 -1.44 -9.14 -3.56
N GLU A 71 -2.21 -9.14 -4.64
CA GLU A 71 -1.96 -10.01 -5.77
C GLU A 71 -0.60 -9.79 -6.37
N ARG A 72 -0.17 -8.54 -6.40
CA ARG A 72 1.10 -8.20 -7.02
C ARG A 72 2.26 -8.18 -6.05
N GLY A 73 2.03 -8.53 -4.80
CA GLY A 73 3.10 -8.66 -3.83
C GLY A 73 3.53 -7.37 -3.14
N VAL A 74 2.81 -6.28 -3.36
CA VAL A 74 3.11 -5.03 -2.67
C VAL A 74 2.67 -5.11 -1.22
N LEU A 75 1.55 -5.76 -0.98
CA LEU A 75 1.04 -5.98 0.36
C LEU A 75 1.02 -7.45 0.66
N LYS A 76 1.02 -7.75 1.95
CA LYS A 76 0.94 -9.11 2.40
C LYS A 76 -0.38 -9.26 3.13
N GLU A 77 -1.12 -10.30 2.81
CA GLU A 77 -2.37 -10.56 3.48
C GLU A 77 -2.10 -11.26 4.80
N VAL A 78 -2.71 -10.78 5.86
CA VAL A 78 -2.56 -11.37 7.18
C VAL A 78 -3.90 -11.95 7.57
N SER A 79 -3.94 -13.26 7.75
CA SER A 79 -5.18 -13.94 8.11
C SER A 79 -5.47 -13.75 9.57
N MET A 80 -6.71 -13.42 9.86
CA MET A 80 -7.13 -13.27 11.23
C MET A 80 -8.18 -14.31 11.53
N HIS A 81 -8.39 -14.55 12.80
CA HIS A 81 -9.32 -15.55 13.20
C HIS A 81 -10.69 -15.34 12.65
N HIS A 82 -11.11 -14.13 12.48
CA HIS A 82 -12.47 -13.87 12.11
C HIS A 82 -12.69 -13.73 10.64
N GLY A 83 -11.70 -14.00 9.87
CA GLY A 83 -11.86 -13.92 8.45
C GLY A 83 -11.83 -12.52 7.87
N SER A 84 -11.61 -11.51 8.68
CA SER A 84 -11.49 -10.16 8.16
C SER A 84 -10.21 -10.02 7.39
N LEU A 85 -10.27 -9.31 6.30
CA LEU A 85 -9.08 -9.04 5.53
C LEU A 85 -8.22 -8.03 6.27
N ARG A 86 -6.98 -8.37 6.50
CA ARG A 86 -6.01 -7.48 7.10
C ARG A 86 -4.75 -7.56 6.27
N VAL A 87 -4.08 -6.46 6.12
CA VAL A 87 -2.89 -6.41 5.26
C VAL A 87 -1.77 -5.66 5.94
N GLU A 88 -0.57 -5.85 5.43
CA GLU A 88 0.57 -5.07 5.87
C GLU A 88 1.50 -4.91 4.68
N LEU A 89 2.32 -3.90 4.73
CA LEU A 89 3.28 -3.69 3.67
C LEU A 89 4.27 -4.83 3.68
N ASN A 90 4.66 -5.23 2.47
CA ASN A 90 5.60 -6.33 2.34
C ASN A 90 7.01 -5.80 2.54
N SER A 91 7.52 -5.96 3.73
CA SER A 91 8.80 -5.36 4.07
C SER A 91 9.98 -6.01 3.40
N HIS A 92 9.78 -7.18 2.81
CA HIS A 92 10.86 -7.79 2.06
C HIS A 92 11.32 -6.91 0.95
N LEU A 93 10.45 -6.02 0.49
CA LEU A 93 10.80 -5.15 -0.61
C LEU A 93 11.95 -4.24 -0.26
N HIS A 94 12.23 -4.09 1.02
CA HIS A 94 13.27 -3.18 1.41
C HIS A 94 14.51 -3.87 1.86
N HIS A 95 14.40 -5.12 2.24
CA HIS A 95 15.50 -5.70 2.88
C HIS A 95 16.03 -6.85 2.22
N HIS A 96 15.59 -7.05 1.11
CA HIS A 96 16.02 -8.22 0.46
C HIS A 96 17.42 -8.48 0.70
N MET A 97 18.10 -7.61 1.00
CA MET A 97 19.37 -7.85 1.17
C MET A 97 19.73 -8.28 2.43
N VAL A 98 19.23 -7.90 3.13
CA VAL A 98 19.68 -8.23 4.29
C VAL A 98 19.50 -9.45 4.69
N CYS A 99 19.15 -9.87 4.36
CA CYS A 99 19.04 -10.84 4.81
C CYS A 99 19.67 -11.69 4.81
N SER A 100 19.98 -11.56 4.61
CA SER A 100 20.44 -12.17 4.75
C SER A 100 20.90 -12.50 5.34
N HIS A 101 20.96 -12.54 5.42
CA HIS A 101 21.38 -12.96 5.98
C HIS A 101 21.46 -13.33 6.11
#